data_6bcf5f1e3342669fc35cacc47f7e6243
#
_entry.id   6bcf5f1e3342669fc35cacc47f7e6243
#
_cell.length_a   1.000
_cell.length_b   1.000
_cell.length_c   1.000
_cell.angle_alpha   90.00
_cell.angle_beta   90.00
_cell.angle_gamma   90.00
#
_symmetry.space_group_name_H-M   'P 1'
#
loop_
_entity.id
_entity.type
_entity.pdbx_description
1 polymer ?
#
loop_
_entity_poly.entity_id
_entity_poly.type
_entity_poly.pdbx_seq_one_letter_code
_entity_poly.pdbx_strand_id
1 'polypeptide(L)'
;MIIELTKSFIDTQLVVPAGEKKIEFCDTNVRGLLIQVNATGKMPPTYFLRFKRNGKTAYDRLGTIKEMTLAQARKLATEKKVDHAKVARLPPPEKPVLCELTLDTFMADHYFPHVKLRKRSWVRDDQLYRIRIKPKFGDSKLCDITRYQVQQFQNELSKSGLSPASQDHHIKLIRHALNLAVEWEFIERNVLKGVKLLNVENQLHDVASAEQLQRLVEILRNDHNRPVCHILMFLLSTGARLSEALTATWGQVDLEKGLWTIPASTAKSKKSRTVPLNESALWVLAEAEKMKRFDAIFANPETGKPFTTITRVWYRLRKAAGIGQMRIHSYRHQFADL
;
A
#
# COMPACT_ATOMS: atom_id res chain seq x y z
N MET A 1 -40.08 19.85 4.82
CA MET A 1 -41.51 19.96 4.46
C MET A 1 -41.64 20.64 3.13
N ILE A 2 -42.64 20.24 2.30
CA ILE A 2 -42.97 20.93 1.03
C ILE A 2 -44.21 21.72 1.27
N ILE A 3 -44.17 23.03 1.06
CA ILE A 3 -45.24 23.96 1.37
C ILE A 3 -45.23 25.13 0.38
N GLU A 4 -46.35 25.81 0.24
CA GLU A 4 -46.37 27.10 -0.44
C GLU A 4 -45.82 28.16 0.52
N LEU A 5 -44.61 28.65 0.22
CA LEU A 5 -44.01 29.74 1.01
C LEU A 5 -44.81 31.04 0.73
N THR A 6 -45.31 31.62 1.81
CA THR A 6 -45.96 32.93 1.78
C THR A 6 -45.27 33.88 2.76
N LYS A 7 -45.47 35.20 2.59
CA LYS A 7 -44.91 36.17 3.55
C LYS A 7 -45.43 35.91 4.95
N SER A 8 -46.73 35.62 5.10
CA SER A 8 -47.36 35.31 6.37
C SER A 8 -46.75 34.07 7.01
N PHE A 9 -46.46 33.02 6.24
CA PHE A 9 -45.80 31.82 6.73
C PHE A 9 -44.38 32.11 7.26
N ILE A 10 -43.61 32.92 6.51
CA ILE A 10 -42.26 33.30 6.91
C ILE A 10 -42.23 34.10 8.20
N ASP A 11 -43.21 34.97 8.39
CA ASP A 11 -43.26 35.87 9.57
C ASP A 11 -43.77 35.14 10.83
N THR A 12 -44.54 34.04 10.72
CA THR A 12 -45.22 33.43 11.87
C THR A 12 -44.95 31.95 12.12
N GLN A 13 -44.47 31.18 11.12
CA GLN A 13 -44.44 29.72 11.22
C GLN A 13 -43.05 29.06 11.01
N LEU A 14 -42.02 29.85 10.95
CA LEU A 14 -40.63 29.33 10.84
C LEU A 14 -40.09 28.85 12.19
N VAL A 15 -40.64 27.73 12.68
CA VAL A 15 -40.27 27.14 13.95
C VAL A 15 -39.62 25.78 13.72
N VAL A 16 -38.50 25.49 14.45
CA VAL A 16 -37.89 24.18 14.43
C VAL A 16 -38.53 23.30 15.49
N PRO A 17 -39.05 22.10 15.15
CA PRO A 17 -39.65 21.17 16.11
C PRO A 17 -38.65 20.81 17.23
N ALA A 18 -39.18 20.53 18.41
CA ALA A 18 -38.37 20.08 19.53
C ALA A 18 -37.63 18.79 19.23
N GLY A 19 -36.30 18.79 19.42
CA GLY A 19 -35.44 17.65 19.14
C GLY A 19 -34.73 17.69 17.78
N GLU A 20 -35.12 18.57 16.85
CA GLU A 20 -34.42 18.73 15.58
C GLU A 20 -33.37 19.86 15.62
N LYS A 21 -32.24 19.67 14.95
CA LYS A 21 -31.17 20.69 14.86
C LYS A 21 -31.45 21.76 13.80
N LYS A 22 -32.16 21.39 12.75
CA LYS A 22 -32.53 22.25 11.63
C LYS A 22 -33.78 21.70 10.89
N ILE A 23 -34.50 22.57 10.22
CA ILE A 23 -35.61 22.21 9.35
C ILE A 23 -35.50 22.93 8.01
N GLU A 24 -35.97 22.28 6.93
CA GLU A 24 -36.00 22.81 5.57
C GLU A 24 -37.47 22.90 5.10
N PHE A 25 -37.89 24.10 4.72
CA PHE A 25 -39.22 24.37 4.12
C PHE A 25 -39.00 24.60 2.62
N CYS A 26 -39.46 23.67 1.78
CA CYS A 26 -39.30 23.70 0.34
C CYS A 26 -40.49 24.39 -0.30
N ASP A 27 -40.22 25.38 -1.18
CA ASP A 27 -41.25 26.12 -1.90
C ASP A 27 -41.91 25.28 -3.00
N THR A 28 -43.25 25.28 -3.06
CA THR A 28 -44.02 24.63 -4.15
C THR A 28 -43.95 25.41 -5.46
N ASN A 29 -43.84 26.74 -5.41
CA ASN A 29 -43.87 27.59 -6.58
C ASN A 29 -42.54 27.60 -7.37
N VAL A 30 -41.39 27.48 -6.65
CA VAL A 30 -40.09 27.41 -7.30
C VAL A 30 -39.38 26.12 -6.82
N ARG A 31 -39.51 25.06 -7.60
CA ARG A 31 -38.89 23.77 -7.28
C ARG A 31 -37.40 23.90 -6.96
N GLY A 32 -37.01 23.47 -5.78
CA GLY A 32 -35.62 23.51 -5.28
C GLY A 32 -35.27 24.73 -4.45
N LEU A 33 -36.09 25.80 -4.46
CA LEU A 33 -35.99 26.87 -3.48
C LEU A 33 -36.41 26.34 -2.11
N LEU A 34 -35.68 26.63 -1.08
CA LEU A 34 -36.01 26.29 0.30
C LEU A 34 -35.54 27.35 1.28
N ILE A 35 -36.17 27.39 2.45
CA ILE A 35 -35.72 28.12 3.62
C ILE A 35 -35.19 27.10 4.64
N GLN A 36 -33.96 27.29 5.09
CA GLN A 36 -33.40 26.53 6.19
C GLN A 36 -33.45 27.37 7.46
N VAL A 37 -33.98 26.76 8.54
CA VAL A 37 -34.04 27.33 9.88
C VAL A 37 -33.25 26.44 10.83
N ASN A 38 -32.39 27.03 11.66
CA ASN A 38 -31.60 26.33 12.66
C ASN A 38 -32.19 26.53 14.05
N ALA A 39 -32.23 25.46 14.85
CA ALA A 39 -32.76 25.47 16.22
C ALA A 39 -32.01 26.41 17.17
N THR A 40 -30.72 26.66 16.93
CA THR A 40 -29.87 27.48 17.80
C THR A 40 -30.19 28.97 17.75
N GLY A 41 -30.99 29.43 16.77
CA GLY A 41 -31.33 30.84 16.60
C GLY A 41 -30.14 31.78 16.28
N LYS A 42 -28.87 31.24 16.28
CA LYS A 42 -27.66 32.02 16.01
C LYS A 42 -27.57 32.52 14.58
N MET A 43 -28.21 31.82 13.63
CA MET A 43 -28.25 32.24 12.23
C MET A 43 -29.69 32.50 11.82
N PRO A 44 -29.97 33.62 11.14
CA PRO A 44 -31.30 33.91 10.65
C PRO A 44 -31.74 32.89 9.60
N PRO A 45 -33.04 32.62 9.45
CA PRO A 45 -33.56 31.77 8.39
C PRO A 45 -33.01 32.20 7.03
N THR A 46 -32.54 31.21 6.25
CA THR A 46 -31.72 31.49 5.04
C THR A 46 -32.35 30.76 3.85
N TYR A 47 -32.48 31.46 2.73
CA TYR A 47 -32.89 30.91 1.45
C TYR A 47 -31.72 30.15 0.79
N PHE A 48 -32.00 28.95 0.29
CA PHE A 48 -31.12 28.13 -0.52
C PHE A 48 -31.81 27.64 -1.77
N LEU A 49 -31.03 27.47 -2.85
CA LEU A 49 -31.41 26.73 -4.03
C LEU A 49 -30.75 25.35 -3.98
N ARG A 50 -31.57 24.30 -3.92
CA ARG A 50 -31.14 22.89 -4.01
C ARG A 50 -31.17 22.44 -5.46
N PHE A 51 -30.07 21.91 -5.96
CA PHE A 51 -29.92 21.40 -7.32
C PHE A 51 -29.01 20.17 -7.37
N LYS A 52 -28.93 19.52 -8.51
CA LYS A 52 -28.02 18.40 -8.73
C LYS A 52 -26.80 18.85 -9.53
N ARG A 53 -25.60 18.56 -9.04
CA ARG A 53 -24.33 18.77 -9.72
C ARG A 53 -23.57 17.46 -9.77
N ASN A 54 -23.28 16.94 -10.97
CA ASN A 54 -22.60 15.63 -11.16
C ASN A 54 -23.28 14.47 -10.39
N GLY A 55 -24.61 14.42 -10.42
CA GLY A 55 -25.41 13.40 -9.73
C GLY A 55 -25.54 13.58 -8.21
N LYS A 56 -24.82 14.50 -7.59
CA LYS A 56 -24.88 14.82 -6.15
C LYS A 56 -25.76 16.04 -5.89
N THR A 57 -26.43 16.04 -4.73
CA THR A 57 -27.21 17.20 -4.28
C THR A 57 -26.26 18.30 -3.81
N ALA A 58 -26.46 19.51 -4.32
CA ALA A 58 -25.74 20.71 -3.95
C ALA A 58 -26.71 21.83 -3.55
N TYR A 59 -26.23 22.80 -2.78
CA TYR A 59 -26.99 23.93 -2.27
C TYR A 59 -26.25 25.24 -2.54
N ASP A 60 -26.94 26.17 -3.16
CA ASP A 60 -26.48 27.55 -3.29
C ASP A 60 -27.18 28.41 -2.24
N ARG A 61 -26.42 29.10 -1.41
CA ARG A 61 -26.96 30.12 -0.51
C ARG A 61 -27.41 31.32 -1.32
N LEU A 62 -28.66 31.75 -1.17
CA LEU A 62 -29.20 32.92 -1.86
C LEU A 62 -29.12 34.17 -0.99
N GLY A 63 -29.45 34.05 0.28
CA GLY A 63 -29.47 35.13 1.26
C GLY A 63 -30.40 34.82 2.42
N THR A 64 -30.40 35.66 3.44
CA THR A 64 -31.27 35.53 4.61
C THR A 64 -32.63 36.19 4.36
N ILE A 65 -33.66 35.85 5.15
CA ILE A 65 -34.97 36.51 5.11
C ILE A 65 -34.90 38.00 5.48
N LYS A 66 -33.79 38.43 6.15
CA LYS A 66 -33.55 39.86 6.45
C LYS A 66 -32.90 40.60 5.29
N GLU A 67 -32.16 39.92 4.45
CA GLU A 67 -31.42 40.49 3.32
C GLU A 67 -32.28 40.60 2.06
N MET A 68 -33.27 39.70 1.90
CA MET A 68 -34.11 39.67 0.72
C MET A 68 -35.55 39.19 1.00
N THR A 69 -36.48 39.68 0.18
CA THR A 69 -37.88 39.23 0.20
C THR A 69 -38.04 37.87 -0.49
N LEU A 70 -39.14 37.17 -0.22
CA LEU A 70 -39.47 35.91 -0.90
C LEU A 70 -39.56 36.06 -2.43
N ALA A 71 -40.10 37.18 -2.92
CA ALA A 71 -40.19 37.45 -4.36
C ALA A 71 -38.78 37.57 -4.99
N GLN A 72 -37.86 38.26 -4.32
CA GLN A 72 -36.45 38.38 -4.75
C GLN A 72 -35.76 37.02 -4.70
N ALA A 73 -36.00 36.20 -3.66
CA ALA A 73 -35.42 34.87 -3.54
C ALA A 73 -35.93 33.93 -4.67
N ARG A 74 -37.20 34.00 -5.03
CA ARG A 74 -37.80 33.25 -6.16
C ARG A 74 -37.19 33.67 -7.51
N LYS A 75 -37.01 34.97 -7.73
CA LYS A 75 -36.41 35.52 -8.96
C LYS A 75 -34.96 35.02 -9.06
N LEU A 76 -34.14 35.20 -8.03
CA LEU A 76 -32.73 34.80 -7.99
C LEU A 76 -32.59 33.28 -8.13
N ALA A 77 -33.45 32.50 -7.49
CA ALA A 77 -33.45 31.03 -7.62
C ALA A 77 -33.73 30.60 -9.08
N THR A 78 -34.62 31.30 -9.77
CA THR A 78 -34.95 31.01 -11.17
C THR A 78 -33.79 31.38 -12.10
N GLU A 79 -33.16 32.53 -11.90
CA GLU A 79 -31.97 32.96 -12.65
C GLU A 79 -30.82 31.95 -12.47
N LYS A 80 -30.49 31.59 -11.25
CA LYS A 80 -29.46 30.61 -10.97
C LYS A 80 -29.76 29.21 -11.54
N LYS A 81 -31.01 28.80 -11.59
CA LYS A 81 -31.41 27.56 -12.28
C LYS A 81 -31.10 27.58 -13.76
N VAL A 82 -31.36 28.71 -14.43
CA VAL A 82 -30.98 28.88 -15.84
C VAL A 82 -29.47 28.79 -16.03
N ASP A 83 -28.70 29.42 -15.14
CA ASP A 83 -27.25 29.38 -15.21
C ASP A 83 -26.70 27.98 -14.95
N HIS A 84 -27.24 27.27 -13.94
CA HIS A 84 -26.87 25.88 -13.70
C HIS A 84 -27.26 24.96 -14.87
N ALA A 85 -28.40 25.23 -15.55
CA ALA A 85 -28.83 24.48 -16.73
C ALA A 85 -27.91 24.78 -17.95
N LYS A 86 -27.46 26.01 -18.11
CA LYS A 86 -26.47 26.39 -19.14
C LYS A 86 -25.11 25.70 -18.89
N VAL A 87 -24.62 25.73 -17.65
CA VAL A 87 -23.36 25.04 -17.27
C VAL A 87 -23.48 23.51 -17.44
N ALA A 88 -24.62 22.92 -17.14
CA ALA A 88 -24.89 21.51 -17.35
C ALA A 88 -24.97 21.09 -18.83
N ARG A 89 -25.29 22.04 -19.74
CA ARG A 89 -25.36 21.84 -21.19
C ARG A 89 -24.04 22.13 -21.90
N LEU A 90 -23.09 22.77 -21.25
CA LEU A 90 -21.73 22.87 -21.79
C LEU A 90 -21.17 21.45 -21.93
N PRO A 91 -20.55 21.09 -23.06
CA PRO A 91 -19.79 19.85 -23.13
C PRO A 91 -18.85 19.83 -21.94
N PRO A 92 -18.63 18.67 -21.31
CA PRO A 92 -17.63 18.59 -20.26
C PRO A 92 -16.35 19.25 -20.79
N PRO A 93 -15.65 20.09 -19.97
CA PRO A 93 -14.44 20.74 -20.42
C PRO A 93 -13.59 19.69 -21.11
N GLU A 94 -13.12 19.98 -22.32
CA GLU A 94 -12.21 19.10 -23.03
C GLU A 94 -11.14 18.72 -22.03
N LYS A 95 -11.03 17.42 -21.75
CA LYS A 95 -10.04 16.92 -20.81
C LYS A 95 -8.72 17.47 -21.29
N PRO A 96 -7.93 18.13 -20.42
CA PRO A 96 -6.61 18.54 -20.83
C PRO A 96 -5.92 17.34 -21.46
N VAL A 97 -5.19 17.54 -22.55
CA VAL A 97 -4.48 16.55 -23.37
C VAL A 97 -3.33 15.88 -22.57
N LEU A 98 -3.50 15.68 -21.29
CA LEU A 98 -2.57 15.04 -20.34
C LEU A 98 -2.39 13.53 -20.59
N CYS A 99 -3.16 12.93 -21.49
CA CYS A 99 -3.19 11.49 -21.66
C CYS A 99 -2.49 10.97 -22.91
N GLU A 100 -1.49 11.68 -23.43
CA GLU A 100 -0.65 11.15 -24.52
C GLU A 100 0.50 10.25 -24.03
N LEU A 101 0.77 10.29 -22.74
CA LEU A 101 1.87 9.56 -22.13
C LEU A 101 1.60 8.06 -22.14
N THR A 102 2.50 7.29 -22.77
CA THR A 102 2.43 5.84 -22.73
C THR A 102 2.90 5.30 -21.39
N LEU A 103 2.51 4.06 -21.06
CA LEU A 103 3.00 3.41 -19.84
C LEU A 103 4.52 3.28 -19.86
N ASP A 104 5.14 2.98 -21.00
CA ASP A 104 6.60 2.82 -21.08
C ASP A 104 7.32 4.13 -20.78
N THR A 105 6.90 5.23 -21.40
CA THR A 105 7.46 6.55 -21.12
C THR A 105 7.26 6.95 -19.66
N PHE A 106 6.05 6.72 -19.11
CA PHE A 106 5.79 6.99 -17.69
C PHE A 106 6.68 6.18 -16.76
N MET A 107 6.87 4.88 -17.04
CA MET A 107 7.72 4.01 -16.23
C MET A 107 9.18 4.43 -16.31
N ALA A 108 9.69 4.77 -17.49
CA ALA A 108 11.09 5.15 -17.70
C ALA A 108 11.43 6.50 -17.07
N ASP A 109 10.61 7.52 -17.34
CA ASP A 109 10.95 8.92 -17.04
C ASP A 109 10.47 9.36 -15.65
N HIS A 110 9.42 8.73 -15.11
CA HIS A 110 8.81 9.15 -13.85
C HIS A 110 8.84 8.06 -12.78
N TYR A 111 8.32 6.87 -13.06
CA TYR A 111 8.19 5.80 -12.05
C TYR A 111 9.54 5.31 -11.54
N PHE A 112 10.41 4.81 -12.43
CA PHE A 112 11.69 4.24 -12.00
C PHE A 112 12.64 5.24 -11.34
N PRO A 113 12.81 6.48 -11.81
CA PRO A 113 13.59 7.48 -11.09
C PRO A 113 13.07 7.70 -9.67
N HIS A 114 11.75 7.77 -9.49
CA HIS A 114 11.14 7.95 -8.18
C HIS A 114 11.34 6.77 -7.23
N VAL A 115 11.09 5.53 -7.69
CA VAL A 115 11.17 4.36 -6.82
C VAL A 115 12.61 3.93 -6.52
N LYS A 116 13.57 4.21 -7.39
CA LYS A 116 14.99 3.96 -7.14
C LYS A 116 15.49 4.66 -5.86
N LEU A 117 15.01 5.85 -5.59
CA LEU A 117 15.36 6.62 -4.40
C LEU A 117 14.70 6.09 -3.11
N ARG A 118 13.55 5.44 -3.22
CA ARG A 118 12.66 5.09 -2.09
C ARG A 118 12.58 3.60 -1.77
N LYS A 119 12.74 2.76 -2.79
CA LYS A 119 12.48 1.31 -2.70
C LYS A 119 13.72 0.49 -3.07
N ARG A 120 14.27 -0.26 -2.13
CA ARG A 120 15.42 -1.15 -2.40
C ARG A 120 15.12 -2.24 -3.44
N SER A 121 13.87 -2.69 -3.50
CA SER A 121 13.44 -3.77 -4.41
C SER A 121 12.99 -3.27 -5.79
N TRP A 122 13.37 -2.05 -6.21
CA TRP A 122 13.02 -1.51 -7.52
C TRP A 122 13.49 -2.38 -8.69
N VAL A 123 14.63 -3.08 -8.52
CA VAL A 123 15.13 -4.04 -9.52
C VAL A 123 14.12 -5.13 -9.81
N ARG A 124 13.37 -5.59 -8.78
CA ARG A 124 12.30 -6.58 -8.97
C ARG A 124 11.13 -5.99 -9.75
N ASP A 125 10.77 -4.75 -9.48
CA ASP A 125 9.73 -4.05 -10.25
C ASP A 125 10.15 -3.91 -11.71
N ASP A 126 11.41 -3.55 -11.98
CA ASP A 126 11.95 -3.45 -13.33
C ASP A 126 11.88 -4.79 -14.08
N GLN A 127 12.27 -5.90 -13.42
CA GLN A 127 12.15 -7.23 -14.02
C GLN A 127 10.69 -7.59 -14.37
N LEU A 128 9.75 -7.38 -13.42
CA LEU A 128 8.33 -7.65 -13.66
C LEU A 128 7.79 -6.80 -14.81
N TYR A 129 8.19 -5.54 -14.86
CA TYR A 129 7.80 -4.62 -15.92
C TYR A 129 8.34 -5.07 -17.28
N ARG A 130 9.65 -5.17 -17.43
CA ARG A 130 10.31 -5.47 -18.72
C ARG A 130 9.88 -6.81 -19.32
N ILE A 131 9.76 -7.84 -18.47
CA ILE A 131 9.53 -9.21 -18.95
C ILE A 131 8.07 -9.43 -19.35
N ARG A 132 7.11 -8.85 -18.63
CA ARG A 132 5.70 -9.22 -18.78
C ARG A 132 4.76 -8.04 -19.03
N ILE A 133 4.98 -6.89 -18.37
CA ILE A 133 4.05 -5.76 -18.45
C ILE A 133 4.31 -4.92 -19.68
N LYS A 134 5.58 -4.58 -19.96
CA LYS A 134 5.98 -3.77 -21.10
C LYS A 134 5.51 -4.36 -22.44
N PRO A 135 5.69 -5.66 -22.75
CA PRO A 135 5.23 -6.23 -24.00
C PRO A 135 3.71 -6.14 -24.22
N LYS A 136 2.93 -6.00 -23.14
CA LYS A 136 1.47 -5.97 -23.21
C LYS A 136 0.89 -4.55 -23.15
N PHE A 137 1.48 -3.68 -22.35
CA PHE A 137 0.93 -2.37 -22.03
C PHE A 137 1.90 -1.22 -22.31
N GLY A 138 3.15 -1.48 -22.69
CA GLY A 138 4.16 -0.42 -22.83
C GLY A 138 3.71 0.70 -23.74
N ASP A 139 3.17 0.37 -24.90
CA ASP A 139 2.72 1.33 -25.90
C ASP A 139 1.31 1.88 -25.64
N SER A 140 0.61 1.36 -24.62
CA SER A 140 -0.72 1.85 -24.27
C SER A 140 -0.63 3.19 -23.55
N LYS A 141 -1.45 4.15 -23.94
CA LYS A 141 -1.60 5.40 -23.17
C LYS A 141 -2.16 5.07 -21.79
N LEU A 142 -1.72 5.81 -20.75
CA LEU A 142 -2.14 5.57 -19.37
C LEU A 142 -3.65 5.57 -19.19
N CYS A 143 -4.36 6.44 -19.93
CA CYS A 143 -5.82 6.55 -19.89
C CYS A 143 -6.55 5.42 -20.62
N ASP A 144 -5.90 4.74 -21.57
CA ASP A 144 -6.50 3.69 -22.38
C ASP A 144 -6.38 2.32 -21.72
N ILE A 145 -5.59 2.21 -20.66
CA ILE A 145 -5.49 0.98 -19.87
C ILE A 145 -6.81 0.74 -19.14
N THR A 146 -7.52 -0.31 -19.51
CA THR A 146 -8.80 -0.65 -18.92
C THR A 146 -8.68 -1.77 -17.88
N ARG A 147 -9.66 -1.83 -16.97
CA ARG A 147 -9.77 -2.93 -16.00
C ARG A 147 -9.89 -4.28 -16.69
N TYR A 148 -10.61 -4.35 -17.80
CA TYR A 148 -10.81 -5.57 -18.57
C TYR A 148 -9.49 -6.10 -19.13
N GLN A 149 -8.67 -5.23 -19.76
CA GLN A 149 -7.35 -5.63 -20.30
C GLN A 149 -6.43 -6.16 -19.19
N VAL A 150 -6.41 -5.53 -18.03
CA VAL A 150 -5.60 -6.01 -16.89
C VAL A 150 -6.11 -7.34 -16.34
N GLN A 151 -7.41 -7.59 -16.35
CA GLN A 151 -7.98 -8.88 -15.96
C GLN A 151 -7.65 -9.98 -16.99
N GLN A 152 -7.70 -9.66 -18.27
CA GLN A 152 -7.23 -10.55 -19.34
C GLN A 152 -5.73 -10.89 -19.16
N PHE A 153 -4.91 -9.89 -18.87
CA PHE A 153 -3.50 -10.10 -18.58
C PHE A 153 -3.28 -11.02 -17.37
N GLN A 154 -4.06 -10.87 -16.29
CA GLN A 154 -4.01 -11.79 -15.16
C GLN A 154 -4.32 -13.24 -15.57
N ASN A 155 -5.30 -13.46 -16.44
CA ASN A 155 -5.62 -14.77 -16.99
C ASN A 155 -4.46 -15.33 -17.86
N GLU A 156 -3.80 -14.49 -18.65
CA GLU A 156 -2.62 -14.88 -19.46
C GLU A 156 -1.44 -15.28 -18.57
N LEU A 157 -1.20 -14.54 -17.46
CA LEU A 157 -0.19 -14.89 -16.47
C LEU A 157 -0.49 -16.26 -15.81
N SER A 158 -1.76 -16.54 -15.53
CA SER A 158 -2.20 -17.85 -15.00
C SER A 158 -1.89 -18.97 -16.00
N LYS A 159 -2.26 -18.81 -17.26
CA LYS A 159 -1.99 -19.77 -18.33
C LYS A 159 -0.49 -20.02 -18.54
N SER A 160 0.36 -19.04 -18.26
CA SER A 160 1.82 -19.19 -18.34
C SER A 160 2.44 -19.92 -17.15
N GLY A 161 1.64 -20.49 -16.23
CA GLY A 161 2.10 -21.27 -15.09
C GLY A 161 2.63 -20.45 -13.91
N LEU A 162 2.39 -19.12 -13.89
CA LEU A 162 2.80 -18.31 -12.74
C LEU A 162 1.91 -18.62 -11.52
N SER A 163 2.55 -18.70 -10.36
CA SER A 163 1.81 -18.81 -9.09
C SER A 163 0.89 -17.59 -8.88
N PRO A 164 -0.26 -17.77 -8.20
CA PRO A 164 -1.19 -16.66 -7.94
C PRO A 164 -0.54 -15.46 -7.25
N ALA A 165 0.36 -15.69 -6.30
CA ALA A 165 1.11 -14.61 -5.65
C ALA A 165 2.00 -13.85 -6.64
N SER A 166 2.61 -14.55 -7.61
CA SER A 166 3.42 -13.91 -8.68
C SER A 166 2.55 -13.10 -9.62
N GLN A 167 1.36 -13.61 -9.98
CA GLN A 167 0.38 -12.86 -10.77
C GLN A 167 -0.01 -11.55 -10.06
N ASP A 168 -0.33 -11.63 -8.78
CA ASP A 168 -0.70 -10.46 -7.97
C ASP A 168 0.42 -9.41 -7.91
N HIS A 169 1.69 -9.82 -7.93
CA HIS A 169 2.80 -8.86 -7.98
C HIS A 169 2.78 -8.00 -9.25
N HIS A 170 2.43 -8.56 -10.41
CA HIS A 170 2.32 -7.81 -11.66
C HIS A 170 1.16 -6.80 -11.57
N ILE A 171 0.00 -7.24 -11.08
CA ILE A 171 -1.17 -6.37 -10.94
C ILE A 171 -0.91 -5.25 -9.92
N LYS A 172 -0.26 -5.57 -8.81
CA LYS A 172 0.16 -4.58 -7.80
C LYS A 172 1.11 -3.53 -8.38
N LEU A 173 2.03 -3.93 -9.27
CA LEU A 173 2.96 -3.01 -9.90
C LEU A 173 2.24 -2.03 -10.83
N ILE A 174 1.38 -2.52 -11.74
CA ILE A 174 0.59 -1.64 -12.63
C ILE A 174 -0.30 -0.69 -11.79
N ARG A 175 -0.97 -1.23 -10.76
CA ARG A 175 -1.81 -0.42 -9.85
C ARG A 175 -1.02 0.67 -9.15
N HIS A 176 0.20 0.37 -8.68
CA HIS A 176 1.06 1.34 -8.02
C HIS A 176 1.53 2.42 -9.00
N ALA A 177 1.92 2.05 -10.21
CA ALA A 177 2.28 3.00 -11.26
C ALA A 177 1.11 3.95 -11.59
N LEU A 178 -0.09 3.42 -11.79
CA LEU A 178 -1.27 4.25 -12.05
C LEU A 178 -1.71 5.09 -10.83
N ASN A 179 -1.44 4.66 -9.59
CA ASN A 179 -1.68 5.51 -8.41
C ASN A 179 -0.75 6.71 -8.40
N LEU A 180 0.55 6.51 -8.72
CA LEU A 180 1.49 7.62 -8.84
C LEU A 180 1.14 8.54 -10.01
N ALA A 181 0.66 7.99 -11.13
CA ALA A 181 0.18 8.78 -12.25
C ALA A 181 -1.03 9.67 -11.86
N VAL A 182 -1.91 9.20 -10.96
CA VAL A 182 -2.99 10.03 -10.39
C VAL A 182 -2.45 11.07 -9.42
N GLU A 183 -1.53 10.68 -8.52
CA GLU A 183 -0.91 11.57 -7.54
C GLU A 183 -0.16 12.72 -8.20
N TRP A 184 0.47 12.46 -9.35
CA TRP A 184 1.18 13.45 -10.15
C TRP A 184 0.34 14.10 -11.25
N GLU A 185 -0.97 13.90 -11.21
CA GLU A 185 -1.95 14.54 -12.10
C GLU A 185 -1.81 14.19 -13.60
N PHE A 186 -1.10 13.09 -13.96
CA PHE A 186 -1.04 12.59 -15.34
C PHE A 186 -2.37 11.96 -15.80
N ILE A 187 -3.15 11.40 -14.87
CA ILE A 187 -4.48 10.84 -15.11
C ILE A 187 -5.44 11.20 -13.96
N GLU A 188 -6.72 11.35 -14.25
CA GLU A 188 -7.71 11.74 -13.24
C GLU A 188 -8.00 10.64 -12.20
N ARG A 189 -7.95 9.37 -12.62
CA ARG A 189 -8.31 8.25 -11.74
C ARG A 189 -7.58 6.97 -12.12
N ASN A 190 -7.31 6.15 -11.12
CA ASN A 190 -6.81 4.80 -11.34
C ASN A 190 -7.97 3.82 -11.56
N VAL A 191 -8.10 3.30 -12.78
CA VAL A 191 -9.13 2.33 -13.17
C VAL A 191 -8.99 0.98 -12.47
N LEU A 192 -7.79 0.67 -11.91
CA LEU A 192 -7.50 -0.60 -11.25
C LEU A 192 -7.79 -0.59 -9.75
N LYS A 193 -8.31 0.51 -9.18
CA LYS A 193 -8.59 0.61 -7.73
C LYS A 193 -9.51 -0.51 -7.21
N GLY A 194 -10.42 -1.01 -8.04
CA GLY A 194 -11.36 -2.09 -7.69
C GLY A 194 -11.00 -3.49 -8.23
N VAL A 195 -9.84 -3.69 -8.85
CA VAL A 195 -9.42 -5.02 -9.33
C VAL A 195 -9.10 -5.90 -8.13
N LYS A 196 -9.78 -7.05 -8.02
CA LYS A 196 -9.52 -8.02 -6.97
C LYS A 196 -8.21 -8.76 -7.25
N LEU A 197 -7.40 -8.92 -6.22
CA LEU A 197 -6.22 -9.78 -6.21
C LEU A 197 -6.63 -11.21 -5.86
N LEU A 198 -5.83 -12.18 -6.25
CA LEU A 198 -6.10 -13.59 -5.96
C LEU A 198 -5.91 -13.92 -4.47
N ASN A 199 -5.09 -13.14 -3.75
CA ASN A 199 -4.88 -13.20 -2.30
C ASN A 199 -4.81 -14.63 -1.74
N VAL A 200 -3.94 -15.46 -2.33
CA VAL A 200 -3.77 -16.82 -1.85
C VAL A 200 -3.05 -16.80 -0.51
N GLU A 201 -3.63 -17.45 0.48
CA GLU A 201 -2.96 -17.73 1.75
C GLU A 201 -1.77 -18.66 1.51
N ASN A 202 -0.59 -18.07 1.48
CA ASN A 202 0.69 -18.78 1.34
C ASN A 202 1.44 -18.89 2.68
N GLN A 203 0.72 -18.85 3.79
CA GLN A 203 1.32 -19.09 5.10
C GLN A 203 1.59 -20.59 5.25
N LEU A 204 2.79 -21.00 4.87
CA LEU A 204 3.27 -22.34 5.22
C LEU A 204 3.80 -22.25 6.67
N HIS A 205 3.05 -22.83 7.59
CA HIS A 205 3.47 -23.03 8.97
C HIS A 205 4.34 -24.30 9.04
N ASP A 206 5.52 -24.26 8.39
CA ASP A 206 6.49 -25.34 8.46
C ASP A 206 7.26 -25.20 9.79
N VAL A 207 6.67 -25.72 10.86
CA VAL A 207 7.32 -25.82 12.18
C VAL A 207 7.93 -27.22 12.26
N ALA A 208 9.23 -27.30 12.57
CA ALA A 208 9.89 -28.57 12.80
C ALA A 208 9.56 -29.08 14.21
N SER A 209 9.39 -30.39 14.39
CA SER A 209 9.25 -30.99 15.72
C SER A 209 10.52 -30.82 16.54
N ALA A 210 10.44 -31.02 17.87
CA ALA A 210 11.59 -30.95 18.74
C ALA A 210 12.69 -31.95 18.31
N GLU A 211 12.32 -33.18 17.93
CA GLU A 211 13.24 -34.21 17.46
C GLU A 211 13.90 -33.81 16.12
N GLN A 212 13.13 -33.21 15.23
CA GLN A 212 13.65 -32.70 13.94
C GLN A 212 14.65 -31.57 14.14
N LEU A 213 14.36 -30.66 15.08
CA LEU A 213 15.28 -29.60 15.46
C LEU A 213 16.55 -30.12 16.09
N GLN A 214 16.43 -31.06 17.01
CA GLN A 214 17.59 -31.67 17.65
C GLN A 214 18.48 -32.34 16.60
N ARG A 215 17.91 -33.11 15.69
CA ARG A 215 18.62 -33.72 14.56
C ARG A 215 19.30 -32.68 13.68
N LEU A 216 18.60 -31.59 13.38
CA LEU A 216 19.18 -30.50 12.60
C LEU A 216 20.39 -29.88 13.31
N VAL A 217 20.28 -29.56 14.59
CA VAL A 217 21.39 -29.00 15.38
C VAL A 217 22.59 -29.95 15.40
N GLU A 218 22.36 -31.25 15.54
CA GLU A 218 23.41 -32.27 15.49
C GLU A 218 24.10 -32.30 14.12
N ILE A 219 23.34 -32.27 13.02
CA ILE A 219 23.88 -32.15 11.67
C ILE A 219 24.68 -30.86 11.50
N LEU A 220 24.17 -29.72 11.97
CA LEU A 220 24.87 -28.43 11.87
C LEU A 220 26.19 -28.41 12.67
N ARG A 221 26.30 -29.15 13.76
CA ARG A 221 27.49 -29.27 14.55
C ARG A 221 28.60 -30.09 13.85
N ASN A 222 28.23 -31.06 13.03
CA ASN A 222 29.14 -32.05 12.46
C ASN A 222 29.39 -31.87 10.95
N ASP A 223 28.63 -31.03 10.25
CA ASP A 223 28.75 -30.86 8.80
C ASP A 223 30.03 -30.10 8.42
N HIS A 224 30.66 -30.48 7.31
CA HIS A 224 31.91 -29.91 6.81
C HIS A 224 31.81 -28.45 6.37
N ASN A 225 30.62 -27.97 5.99
CA ASN A 225 30.44 -26.56 5.59
C ASN A 225 30.25 -25.67 6.81
N ARG A 226 31.30 -25.50 7.61
CA ARG A 226 31.27 -24.76 8.87
C ARG A 226 30.71 -23.35 8.74
N PRO A 227 31.12 -22.52 7.75
CA PRO A 227 30.59 -21.14 7.64
C PRO A 227 29.08 -21.09 7.50
N VAL A 228 28.48 -21.95 6.65
CA VAL A 228 27.03 -21.98 6.48
C VAL A 228 26.34 -22.55 7.70
N CYS A 229 26.93 -23.56 8.36
CA CYS A 229 26.39 -24.09 9.61
C CYS A 229 26.35 -23.04 10.72
N HIS A 230 27.42 -22.25 10.87
CA HIS A 230 27.44 -21.13 11.83
C HIS A 230 26.34 -20.10 11.53
N ILE A 231 26.12 -19.72 10.25
CA ILE A 231 25.03 -18.83 9.86
C ILE A 231 23.66 -19.42 10.31
N LEU A 232 23.42 -20.69 10.02
CA LEU A 232 22.16 -21.34 10.36
C LEU A 232 21.94 -21.46 11.87
N MET A 233 22.97 -21.80 12.62
CA MET A 233 22.93 -21.87 14.09
C MET A 233 22.69 -20.46 14.68
N PHE A 234 23.35 -19.44 14.16
CA PHE A 234 23.14 -18.06 14.58
C PHE A 234 21.70 -17.58 14.32
N LEU A 235 21.12 -17.97 13.17
CA LEU A 235 19.72 -17.66 12.87
C LEU A 235 18.75 -18.37 13.84
N LEU A 236 19.02 -19.63 14.18
CA LEU A 236 18.24 -20.38 15.19
C LEU A 236 18.31 -19.74 16.56
N SER A 237 19.49 -19.23 16.96
CA SER A 237 19.72 -18.64 18.28
C SER A 237 19.23 -17.22 18.44
N THR A 238 19.05 -16.47 17.34
CA THR A 238 18.73 -15.03 17.37
C THR A 238 17.38 -14.68 16.79
N GLY A 239 16.75 -15.58 16.04
CA GLY A 239 15.53 -15.28 15.27
C GLY A 239 15.69 -14.14 14.25
N ALA A 240 16.92 -13.80 13.85
CA ALA A 240 17.20 -12.73 12.90
C ALA A 240 16.79 -13.10 11.47
N ARG A 241 16.75 -12.10 10.57
CA ARG A 241 16.55 -12.38 9.15
C ARG A 241 17.85 -12.85 8.50
N LEU A 242 17.75 -13.75 7.53
CA LEU A 242 18.92 -14.25 6.79
C LEU A 242 19.80 -13.09 6.27
N SER A 243 19.20 -12.10 5.62
CA SER A 243 19.97 -10.97 5.09
C SER A 243 20.68 -10.15 6.16
N GLU A 244 20.13 -10.06 7.37
CA GLU A 244 20.74 -9.36 8.50
C GLU A 244 21.96 -10.13 9.01
N ALA A 245 21.86 -11.46 9.16
CA ALA A 245 22.99 -12.31 9.54
C ALA A 245 24.08 -12.32 8.47
N LEU A 246 23.73 -12.44 7.19
CA LEU A 246 24.72 -12.45 6.10
C LEU A 246 25.53 -11.15 5.98
N THR A 247 24.95 -10.01 6.42
CA THR A 247 25.62 -8.71 6.37
C THR A 247 26.16 -8.25 7.74
N ALA A 248 26.13 -9.13 8.75
CA ALA A 248 26.62 -8.81 10.08
C ALA A 248 28.14 -8.64 10.08
N THR A 249 28.60 -7.62 10.80
CA THR A 249 30.03 -7.32 10.99
C THR A 249 30.41 -7.35 12.46
N TRP A 250 31.67 -7.59 12.74
CA TRP A 250 32.20 -7.62 14.10
C TRP A 250 31.99 -6.30 14.84
N GLY A 251 32.08 -5.15 14.16
CA GLY A 251 31.83 -3.85 14.74
C GLY A 251 30.37 -3.62 15.20
N GLN A 252 29.44 -4.53 14.87
CA GLN A 252 28.03 -4.47 15.29
C GLN A 252 27.76 -5.31 16.54
N VAL A 253 28.74 -6.07 17.04
CA VAL A 253 28.60 -7.00 18.16
C VAL A 253 29.37 -6.48 19.37
N ASP A 254 28.69 -6.39 20.50
CA ASP A 254 29.28 -6.15 21.80
C ASP A 254 29.26 -7.48 22.58
N LEU A 255 30.40 -8.18 22.55
CA LEU A 255 30.52 -9.50 23.19
C LEU A 255 30.45 -9.42 24.70
N GLU A 256 30.92 -8.30 25.31
CA GLU A 256 30.91 -8.14 26.78
C GLU A 256 29.44 -7.98 27.28
N LYS A 257 28.64 -7.23 26.55
CA LYS A 257 27.21 -7.05 26.89
C LYS A 257 26.33 -8.13 26.31
N GLY A 258 26.84 -9.00 25.43
CA GLY A 258 26.03 -9.99 24.74
C GLY A 258 24.97 -9.38 23.84
N LEU A 259 25.31 -8.33 23.08
CA LEU A 259 24.38 -7.57 22.24
C LEU A 259 24.84 -7.48 20.79
N TRP A 260 23.93 -7.65 19.87
CA TRP A 260 24.14 -7.41 18.43
C TRP A 260 23.24 -6.30 17.93
N THR A 261 23.82 -5.22 17.42
CA THR A 261 23.11 -4.07 16.87
C THR A 261 22.97 -4.18 15.37
N ILE A 262 21.73 -4.34 14.89
CA ILE A 262 21.41 -4.37 13.46
C ILE A 262 21.13 -2.93 13.02
N PRO A 263 21.95 -2.33 12.13
CA PRO A 263 21.77 -0.95 11.73
C PRO A 263 20.54 -0.77 10.83
N ALA A 264 19.97 0.44 10.83
CA ALA A 264 18.83 0.80 10.01
C ALA A 264 19.06 0.57 8.49
N SER A 265 20.33 0.68 8.06
CA SER A 265 20.74 0.43 6.68
C SER A 265 20.49 -1.00 6.20
N THR A 266 20.59 -2.00 7.06
CA THR A 266 20.38 -3.43 6.74
C THR A 266 19.01 -3.93 7.19
N ALA A 267 18.39 -3.29 8.20
CA ALA A 267 17.08 -3.67 8.70
C ALA A 267 15.98 -3.43 7.67
N LYS A 268 15.04 -4.39 7.51
CA LYS A 268 13.86 -4.25 6.63
C LYS A 268 12.94 -3.12 7.09
N SER A 269 12.88 -2.85 8.40
CA SER A 269 12.08 -1.78 9.00
C SER A 269 12.65 -0.38 8.84
N LYS A 270 13.88 -0.25 8.29
CA LYS A 270 14.66 1.00 8.26
C LYS A 270 14.87 1.64 9.65
N LYS A 271 14.75 0.86 10.72
CA LYS A 271 15.04 1.27 12.11
C LYS A 271 16.11 0.35 12.66
N SER A 272 17.11 0.89 13.32
CA SER A 272 18.09 0.07 14.05
C SER A 272 17.41 -0.68 15.20
N ARG A 273 17.92 -1.87 15.51
CA ARG A 273 17.49 -2.63 16.67
C ARG A 273 18.62 -3.45 17.23
N THR A 274 18.57 -3.69 18.51
CA THR A 274 19.50 -4.56 19.20
C THR A 274 18.85 -5.91 19.48
N VAL A 275 19.64 -6.97 19.29
CA VAL A 275 19.25 -8.36 19.53
C VAL A 275 20.13 -8.87 20.67
N PRO A 276 19.55 -9.36 21.79
CA PRO A 276 20.32 -10.02 22.84
C PRO A 276 20.84 -11.37 22.30
N LEU A 277 22.09 -11.67 22.64
CA LEU A 277 22.77 -12.90 22.25
C LEU A 277 22.72 -13.89 23.41
N ASN A 278 22.04 -15.01 23.20
CA ASN A 278 22.05 -16.12 24.15
C ASN A 278 23.37 -16.90 24.06
N GLU A 279 23.60 -17.83 24.98
CA GLU A 279 24.81 -18.66 25.05
C GLU A 279 25.10 -19.37 23.71
N SER A 280 24.11 -19.88 23.04
CA SER A 280 24.24 -20.53 21.72
C SER A 280 24.74 -19.57 20.65
N ALA A 281 24.23 -18.34 20.63
CA ALA A 281 24.69 -17.30 19.70
C ALA A 281 26.14 -16.86 20.01
N LEU A 282 26.46 -16.68 21.28
CA LEU A 282 27.82 -16.34 21.71
C LEU A 282 28.80 -17.45 21.36
N TRP A 283 28.42 -18.70 21.55
CA TRP A 283 29.24 -19.86 21.13
C TRP A 283 29.50 -19.84 19.61
N VAL A 284 28.46 -19.60 18.80
CA VAL A 284 28.65 -19.50 17.35
C VAL A 284 29.59 -18.37 16.97
N LEU A 285 29.52 -17.23 17.63
CA LEU A 285 30.40 -16.09 17.38
C LEU A 285 31.84 -16.43 17.78
N ALA A 286 32.04 -17.08 18.91
CA ALA A 286 33.38 -17.55 19.34
C ALA A 286 33.99 -18.53 18.34
N GLU A 287 33.21 -19.48 17.80
CA GLU A 287 33.65 -20.37 16.73
C GLU A 287 33.99 -19.63 15.42
N ALA A 288 33.15 -18.65 15.06
CA ALA A 288 33.36 -17.81 13.87
C ALA A 288 34.64 -16.93 14.04
N GLU A 289 34.90 -16.46 15.25
CA GLU A 289 36.09 -15.63 15.54
C GLU A 289 37.40 -16.38 15.32
N LYS A 290 37.48 -17.69 15.61
CA LYS A 290 38.62 -18.53 15.30
C LYS A 290 39.00 -18.54 13.82
N MET A 291 38.00 -18.29 12.95
CA MET A 291 38.18 -18.23 11.51
C MET A 291 38.14 -16.80 10.96
N LYS A 292 38.23 -15.80 11.86
CA LYS A 292 38.14 -14.39 11.50
C LYS A 292 39.28 -13.96 10.61
N ARG A 293 38.95 -13.54 9.40
CA ARG A 293 39.94 -12.98 8.44
C ARG A 293 39.46 -11.65 7.87
N PHE A 294 38.17 -11.32 8.07
CA PHE A 294 37.47 -10.20 7.45
C PHE A 294 36.57 -9.50 8.48
N ASP A 295 36.07 -8.32 8.14
CA ASP A 295 35.16 -7.58 9.01
C ASP A 295 33.78 -8.27 9.11
N ALA A 296 33.31 -8.91 8.02
CA ALA A 296 32.06 -9.69 8.05
C ALA A 296 32.23 -10.93 8.96
N ILE A 297 31.26 -11.13 9.85
CA ILE A 297 31.24 -12.29 10.78
C ILE A 297 31.19 -13.59 9.99
N PHE A 298 30.31 -13.66 8.99
CA PHE A 298 30.11 -14.83 8.15
C PHE A 298 30.59 -14.55 6.72
N ALA A 299 31.88 -14.41 6.55
CA ALA A 299 32.50 -14.25 5.24
C ALA A 299 32.66 -15.59 4.53
N ASN A 300 32.55 -15.58 3.21
CA ASN A 300 32.91 -16.71 2.37
C ASN A 300 34.46 -16.84 2.43
N PRO A 301 35.01 -17.99 2.85
CA PRO A 301 36.45 -18.17 3.01
C PRO A 301 37.27 -17.94 1.73
N GLU A 302 36.64 -18.20 0.55
CA GLU A 302 37.31 -18.07 -0.75
C GLU A 302 37.37 -16.64 -1.24
N THR A 303 36.25 -15.87 -1.03
CA THR A 303 36.11 -14.54 -1.61
C THR A 303 36.30 -13.40 -0.61
N GLY A 304 36.30 -13.69 0.69
CA GLY A 304 36.32 -12.70 1.77
C GLY A 304 35.07 -11.83 1.88
N LYS A 305 34.05 -12.05 1.02
CA LYS A 305 32.82 -11.27 0.99
C LYS A 305 31.70 -11.99 1.74
N PRO A 306 30.69 -11.26 2.23
CA PRO A 306 29.46 -11.87 2.73
C PRO A 306 28.85 -12.85 1.72
N PHE A 307 28.25 -13.93 2.21
CA PHE A 307 27.50 -14.83 1.35
C PHE A 307 26.30 -14.11 0.73
N THR A 308 26.07 -14.29 -0.56
CA THR A 308 24.85 -13.80 -1.24
C THR A 308 23.67 -14.75 -1.05
N THR A 309 23.97 -16.06 -0.93
CA THR A 309 22.98 -17.11 -0.70
C THR A 309 23.61 -18.32 -0.03
N ILE A 310 22.85 -19.02 0.77
CA ILE A 310 23.20 -20.32 1.38
C ILE A 310 22.23 -21.42 0.97
N THR A 311 21.39 -21.16 -0.02
CA THR A 311 20.23 -22.01 -0.40
C THR A 311 20.63 -23.42 -0.75
N ARG A 312 21.72 -23.62 -1.52
CA ARG A 312 22.17 -24.97 -1.93
C ARG A 312 22.55 -25.83 -0.74
N VAL A 313 23.32 -25.28 0.17
CA VAL A 313 23.75 -26.00 1.39
C VAL A 313 22.55 -26.25 2.30
N TRP A 314 21.69 -25.24 2.48
CA TRP A 314 20.46 -25.40 3.25
C TRP A 314 19.59 -26.55 2.74
N TYR A 315 19.38 -26.66 1.42
CA TYR A 315 18.57 -27.75 0.85
C TYR A 315 19.13 -29.13 1.16
N ARG A 316 20.46 -29.28 1.16
CA ARG A 316 21.14 -30.53 1.55
C ARG A 316 20.91 -30.83 3.04
N LEU A 317 21.16 -29.86 3.91
CA LEU A 317 21.05 -30.02 5.36
C LEU A 317 19.60 -30.31 5.82
N ARG A 318 18.64 -29.55 5.33
CA ARG A 318 17.24 -29.75 5.68
C ARG A 318 16.71 -31.13 5.24
N LYS A 319 17.18 -31.63 4.09
CA LYS A 319 16.82 -32.98 3.62
C LYS A 319 17.39 -34.03 4.57
N ALA A 320 18.64 -33.89 4.99
CA ALA A 320 19.28 -34.80 5.94
C ALA A 320 18.59 -34.78 7.32
N ALA A 321 18.08 -33.63 7.75
CA ALA A 321 17.35 -33.48 9.00
C ALA A 321 15.87 -33.98 8.93
N GLY A 322 15.37 -34.34 7.74
CA GLY A 322 13.98 -34.76 7.58
C GLY A 322 12.95 -33.63 7.60
N ILE A 323 13.38 -32.38 7.35
CA ILE A 323 12.55 -31.17 7.32
C ILE A 323 12.46 -30.57 5.90
N GLY A 324 12.27 -31.42 4.91
CA GLY A 324 12.43 -31.08 3.49
C GLY A 324 11.64 -29.88 2.95
N GLN A 325 10.57 -29.48 3.60
CA GLN A 325 9.77 -28.30 3.19
C GLN A 325 10.14 -27.01 3.94
N MET A 326 10.87 -27.10 5.05
CA MET A 326 11.17 -25.94 5.90
C MET A 326 11.99 -24.88 5.16
N ARG A 327 11.56 -23.62 5.25
CA ARG A 327 12.28 -22.46 4.71
C ARG A 327 13.20 -21.86 5.77
N ILE A 328 14.32 -21.27 5.38
CA ILE A 328 15.22 -20.56 6.33
C ILE A 328 14.44 -19.49 7.11
N HIS A 329 13.44 -18.83 6.48
CA HIS A 329 12.66 -17.81 7.16
C HIS A 329 11.74 -18.38 8.27
N SER A 330 11.40 -19.66 8.19
CA SER A 330 10.59 -20.33 9.21
C SER A 330 11.31 -20.47 10.57
N TYR A 331 12.66 -20.43 10.60
CA TYR A 331 13.41 -20.36 11.85
C TYR A 331 12.99 -19.23 12.77
N ARG A 332 12.64 -18.09 12.19
CA ARG A 332 12.22 -16.92 12.95
C ARG A 332 10.86 -17.13 13.64
N HIS A 333 9.96 -17.91 13.02
CA HIS A 333 8.70 -18.27 13.65
C HIS A 333 8.94 -19.25 14.80
N GLN A 334 9.80 -20.21 14.61
CA GLN A 334 10.16 -21.20 15.62
C GLN A 334 10.88 -20.61 16.84
N PHE A 335 11.71 -19.55 16.63
CA PHE A 335 12.33 -18.82 17.75
C PHE A 335 11.32 -18.04 18.60
N ALA A 336 10.20 -17.61 18.01
CA ALA A 336 9.16 -16.89 18.73
C ALA A 336 8.28 -17.81 19.59
N ASP A 337 8.31 -19.12 19.30
CA ASP A 337 7.53 -20.16 20.00
C ASP A 337 8.37 -20.87 21.09
N LEU A 338 9.65 -20.55 21.24
CA LEU A 338 10.59 -20.99 22.29
C LEU A 338 10.74 -19.93 23.37
#